data_e05810b12e302c1146bd29705589b365
#
_entry.id   e05810b12e302c1146bd29705589b365
#
_cell.length_a   1.000
_cell.length_b   1.000
_cell.length_c   1.000
_cell.angle_alpha   90.00
_cell.angle_beta   90.00
_cell.angle_gamma   90.00
#
_symmetry.space_group_name_H-M   'P 1'
#
loop_
_entity.id
_entity.type
_entity.pdbx_description
1 polymer ?
#
loop_
_entity_poly.entity_id
_entity_poly.type
_entity_poly.pdbx_seq_one_letter_code
_entity_poly.pdbx_strand_id
1 'polypeptide(L)' 'MDKQVVEDLYNRALSQGYNKTLEEFQTLLTTDSEVIEDNYQHVSSLGYNKSIEDFKILIGVN' A
#
# COMPACT_ATOMS: atom_id res chain seq x y z
N MET A 1 11.15 4.24 1.65
CA MET A 1 10.05 3.27 1.76
C MET A 1 10.03 2.66 3.16
N ASP A 2 8.86 2.52 3.72
CA ASP A 2 8.67 1.83 4.99
C ASP A 2 8.29 0.37 4.70
N LYS A 3 9.22 -0.54 4.92
CA LYS A 3 9.03 -1.96 4.61
C LYS A 3 7.89 -2.59 5.43
N GLN A 4 7.77 -2.17 6.70
CA GLN A 4 6.74 -2.73 7.58
C GLN A 4 5.34 -2.36 7.06
N VAL A 5 5.16 -1.13 6.61
CA VAL A 5 3.88 -0.70 6.05
C VAL A 5 3.54 -1.50 4.79
N VAL A 6 4.53 -1.67 3.90
CA VAL A 6 4.33 -2.42 2.66
C VAL A 6 3.97 -3.88 2.97
N GLU A 7 4.66 -4.50 3.93
CA GLU A 7 4.38 -5.88 4.32
C GLU A 7 2.98 -6.03 4.93
N ASP A 8 2.58 -5.07 5.75
CA ASP A 8 1.24 -5.10 6.36
C ASP A 8 0.15 -5.00 5.29
N LEU A 9 0.35 -4.13 4.31
CA LEU A 9 -0.60 -3.99 3.20
C LEU A 9 -0.62 -5.24 2.32
N TYR A 10 0.54 -5.87 2.13
CA TYR A 10 0.62 -7.14 1.40
C TYR A 10 -0.16 -8.24 2.13
N ASN A 11 0.03 -8.34 3.45
CA ASN A 11 -0.69 -9.34 4.24
C ASN A 11 -2.21 -9.12 4.17
N ARG A 12 -2.65 -7.87 4.16
CA ARG A 12 -4.06 -7.53 3.95
C ARG A 12 -4.52 -8.02 2.59
N ALA A 13 -3.74 -7.77 1.53
CA ALA A 13 -4.08 -8.21 0.18
C ALA A 13 -4.19 -9.73 0.11
N LEU A 14 -3.25 -10.46 0.74
CA LEU A 14 -3.30 -11.92 0.79
C LEU A 14 -4.59 -12.41 1.45
N SER A 15 -5.03 -11.75 2.50
CA SER A 15 -6.26 -12.13 3.20
C SER A 15 -7.50 -11.89 2.32
N GLN A 16 -7.38 -11.07 1.29
CA GLN A 16 -8.46 -10.78 0.35
C GLN A 16 -8.37 -11.60 -0.95
N GLY A 17 -7.49 -12.59 -0.98
CA GLY A 17 -7.38 -13.50 -2.13
C GLY A 17 -6.28 -13.16 -3.13
N TYR A 18 -5.47 -12.15 -2.85
CA TYR A 18 -4.32 -11.84 -3.70
C TYR A 18 -3.31 -13.00 -3.60
N ASN A 19 -2.81 -13.49 -4.73
CA ASN A 19 -1.97 -14.70 -4.74
C ASN A 19 -0.63 -14.51 -5.45
N LYS A 20 -0.13 -13.28 -5.51
CA LYS A 20 1.16 -13.00 -6.14
C LYS A 20 2.21 -12.66 -5.09
N THR A 21 3.44 -12.43 -5.53
CA THR A 21 4.56 -12.19 -4.62
C THR A 21 4.52 -10.78 -4.02
N LEU A 22 5.27 -10.59 -2.94
CA LEU A 22 5.44 -9.26 -2.34
C LEU A 22 6.02 -8.27 -3.36
N GLU A 23 6.96 -8.71 -4.18
CA GLU A 23 7.58 -7.84 -5.19
C GLU A 23 6.57 -7.39 -6.23
N GLU A 24 5.70 -8.28 -6.68
CA GLU A 24 4.64 -7.93 -7.63
C GLU A 24 3.63 -6.98 -6.99
N PHE A 25 3.28 -7.22 -5.73
CA PHE A 25 2.40 -6.32 -4.98
C PHE A 25 3.02 -4.93 -4.85
N GLN A 26 4.31 -4.87 -4.54
CA GLN A 26 5.01 -3.60 -4.39
C GLN A 26 5.02 -2.82 -5.72
N THR A 27 5.17 -3.51 -6.84
CA THR A 27 5.09 -2.88 -8.16
C THR A 27 3.71 -2.27 -8.37
N LEU A 28 2.64 -3.00 -8.08
CA LEU A 28 1.27 -2.47 -8.18
C LEU A 28 1.07 -1.29 -7.23
N LEU A 29 1.54 -1.41 -6.01
CA LEU A 29 1.39 -0.38 -4.98
C LEU A 29 2.08 0.92 -5.35
N THR A 30 3.08 0.87 -6.21
CA THR A 30 3.84 2.06 -6.61
C THR A 30 3.52 2.57 -8.01
N THR A 31 2.75 1.82 -8.80
CA THR A 31 2.46 2.20 -10.19
C THR A 31 0.98 2.28 -10.53
N ASP A 32 0.12 1.56 -9.81
CA ASP A 32 -1.32 1.54 -10.10
C ASP A 32 -2.04 2.52 -9.17
N SER A 33 -2.58 3.60 -9.73
CA SER A 33 -3.21 4.65 -8.94
C SER A 33 -4.43 4.17 -8.16
N GLU A 34 -5.18 3.21 -8.68
CA GLU A 34 -6.34 2.66 -7.96
C GLU A 34 -5.89 1.85 -6.73
N VAL A 35 -4.81 1.09 -6.87
CA VAL A 35 -4.26 0.31 -5.76
C VAL A 35 -3.72 1.26 -4.69
N ILE A 36 -3.00 2.31 -5.10
CA ILE A 36 -2.48 3.31 -4.17
C ILE A 36 -3.63 3.95 -3.39
N GLU A 37 -4.67 4.39 -4.09
CA GLU A 37 -5.80 5.08 -3.47
C GLU A 37 -6.58 4.17 -2.54
N ASP A 38 -6.83 2.93 -2.95
CA ASP A 38 -7.54 1.95 -2.13
C ASP A 38 -6.79 1.67 -0.84
N ASN A 39 -5.47 1.50 -0.91
CA ASN A 39 -4.66 1.27 0.28
C ASN A 39 -4.56 2.51 1.15
N TYR A 40 -4.52 3.70 0.55
CA TYR A 40 -4.55 4.95 1.30
C TYR A 40 -5.84 5.07 2.10
N GLN A 41 -6.98 4.77 1.50
CA GLN A 41 -8.26 4.80 2.20
C GLN A 41 -8.29 3.80 3.36
N HIS A 42 -7.69 2.63 3.16
CA HIS A 42 -7.60 1.64 4.22
C HIS A 42 -6.81 2.15 5.43
N VAL A 43 -5.60 2.67 5.20
CA VAL A 43 -4.79 3.16 6.32
C VAL A 43 -5.43 4.39 6.97
N SER A 44 -6.10 5.22 6.19
CA SER A 44 -6.83 6.37 6.73
C SER A 44 -7.93 5.93 7.69
N SER A 45 -8.61 4.84 7.36
CA SER A 45 -9.66 4.28 8.23
C SER A 45 -9.08 3.74 9.53
N LEU A 46 -7.79 3.43 9.57
CA LEU A 46 -7.10 2.96 10.77
C LEU A 46 -6.45 4.08 11.57
N GLY A 47 -6.65 5.34 11.17
CA GLY A 47 -6.13 6.48 11.91
C GLY A 47 -4.95 7.21 11.27
N TYR A 48 -4.50 6.78 10.10
CA TYR A 48 -3.47 7.51 9.37
C TYR A 48 -4.05 8.85 8.93
N ASN A 49 -3.42 9.95 9.34
CA ASN A 49 -3.99 11.29 9.14
C ASN A 49 -3.13 12.19 8.28
N LYS A 50 -2.26 11.63 7.46
CA LYS A 50 -1.42 12.41 6.55
C LYS A 50 -2.00 12.36 5.13
N SER A 51 -1.41 13.16 4.23
CA SER A 51 -1.89 13.26 2.86
C SER A 51 -1.52 12.02 2.04
N ILE A 52 -2.18 11.86 0.89
CA ILE A 52 -1.85 10.76 -0.03
C ILE A 52 -0.42 10.93 -0.57
N GLU A 53 0.08 12.17 -0.72
CA GLU A 53 1.47 12.41 -1.12
C GLU A 53 2.45 11.85 -0.10
N ASP A 54 2.18 12.06 1.19
CA ASP A 54 3.00 11.48 2.25
C ASP A 54 2.92 9.97 2.25
N PHE A 55 1.73 9.41 2.01
CA PHE A 55 1.55 7.98 1.91
C PHE A 55 2.36 7.40 0.74
N LYS A 56 2.36 8.07 -0.41
CA LYS A 56 3.14 7.64 -1.56
C LYS A 56 4.64 7.53 -1.24
N ILE A 57 5.16 8.50 -0.50
CA ILE A 57 6.56 8.44 -0.07
C ILE A 57 6.79 7.23 0.81
N LEU A 58 5.86 6.98 1.72
CA LEU A 58 5.95 5.87 2.67
C LEU A 58 6.02 4.52 1.96
N ILE A 59 5.27 4.34 0.88
CA ILE A 59 5.21 3.06 0.15
C ILE A 59 6.23 2.99 -0.99
N GLY A 60 7.01 4.02 -1.22
CA GLY A 60 8.11 3.99 -2.19
C GLY A 60 7.82 4.60 -3.55
N VAL A 61 6.75 5.37 -3.70
CA VAL A 61 6.50 6.13 -4.93
C VAL A 61 7.39 7.38 -4.92
N ASN A 62 8.11 7.59 -6.00
CA ASN A 62 8.98 8.76 -6.12
C ASN A 62 8.28 9.92 -6.81
#